data_efcbe2f056ba06059f5284a92c3e8b17
#
_entry.id   efcbe2f056ba06059f5284a92c3e8b17
#
_cell.length_a   1.000
_cell.length_b   1.000
_cell.length_c   1.000
_cell.angle_alpha   90.00
_cell.angle_beta   90.00
_cell.angle_gamma   90.00
#
_symmetry.space_group_name_H-M   'P 1'
#
loop_
_entity.id
_entity.type
_entity.pdbx_description
1 polymer ?
#
loop_
_entity_poly.entity_id
_entity_poly.type
_entity_poly.pdbx_seq_one_letter_code
_entity_poly.pdbx_strand_id
1 'polypeptide(L)'
;VASILVDSRGNHSEITAFLKAAEENDRFSSALHILESLTEKDLRDTPKYVLDDYLYNLDSGEQSQYIWCPRVDTELLRPYREYFKGNVPQSLVDTIVFHTPLFVKWCKDNLSMYDDLSLRYVQLDPKRIWETRLADKASREIFFVTMCRTFGVPAWMDPVTRVIKYFDTEE
;
A
#
# COMPACT_ATOMS: atom_id res chain seq x y z
N VAL A 1 -4.29 -13.42 17.03
CA VAL A 1 -4.62 -12.21 17.83
C VAL A 1 -3.65 -12.05 18.99
N ALA A 2 -3.50 -13.06 19.88
CA ALA A 2 -2.65 -12.92 21.07
C ALA A 2 -1.20 -12.54 20.76
N SER A 3 -0.57 -13.16 19.75
CA SER A 3 0.79 -12.81 19.31
C SER A 3 0.87 -11.37 18.76
N ILE A 4 -0.07 -10.96 17.93
CA ILE A 4 -0.15 -9.61 17.37
C ILE A 4 -0.20 -8.56 18.48
N LEU A 5 -1.02 -8.79 19.51
CA LEU A 5 -1.13 -7.88 20.65
C LEU A 5 0.15 -7.82 21.49
N VAL A 6 0.85 -8.94 21.65
CA VAL A 6 2.18 -8.96 22.30
C VAL A 6 3.21 -8.19 21.50
N ASP A 7 3.24 -8.38 20.18
CA ASP A 7 4.21 -7.74 19.28
C ASP A 7 3.96 -6.24 19.12
N SER A 8 2.70 -5.78 19.29
CA SER A 8 2.34 -4.36 19.21
C SER A 8 2.86 -3.50 20.37
N ARG A 9 3.23 -4.10 21.50
CA ARG A 9 3.80 -3.41 22.68
C ARG A 9 3.05 -2.13 23.06
N GLY A 10 3.70 -0.95 22.93
CA GLY A 10 3.11 0.35 23.27
C GLY A 10 1.91 0.76 22.40
N ASN A 11 1.71 0.14 21.23
CA ASN A 11 0.62 0.40 20.30
C ASN A 11 -0.62 -0.49 20.53
N HIS A 12 -0.64 -1.24 21.60
CA HIS A 12 -1.69 -2.22 21.91
C HIS A 12 -3.11 -1.61 21.89
N SER A 13 -3.28 -0.38 22.36
CA SER A 13 -4.57 0.31 22.38
C SER A 13 -5.10 0.59 20.98
N GLU A 14 -4.25 1.01 20.05
CA GLU A 14 -4.61 1.29 18.65
C GLU A 14 -5.02 0.00 17.92
N ILE A 15 -4.23 -1.08 18.08
CA ILE A 15 -4.53 -2.38 17.49
C ILE A 15 -5.84 -2.96 18.06
N THR A 16 -6.05 -2.85 19.37
CA THR A 16 -7.29 -3.33 20.00
C THR A 16 -8.50 -2.54 19.51
N ALA A 17 -8.39 -1.22 19.43
CA ALA A 17 -9.46 -0.36 18.92
C ALA A 17 -9.76 -0.62 17.44
N PHE A 18 -8.74 -0.91 16.62
CA PHE A 18 -8.90 -1.30 15.22
C PHE A 18 -9.67 -2.63 15.09
N LEU A 19 -9.26 -3.66 15.81
CA LEU A 19 -9.93 -4.97 15.78
C LEU A 19 -11.39 -4.88 16.24
N LYS A 20 -11.65 -4.12 17.31
CA LYS A 20 -13.00 -3.91 17.82
C LYS A 20 -13.89 -3.22 16.79
N ALA A 21 -13.41 -2.15 16.17
CA ALA A 21 -14.16 -1.46 15.10
C ALA A 21 -14.39 -2.36 13.88
N ALA A 22 -13.42 -3.20 13.53
CA ALA A 22 -13.56 -4.17 12.45
C ALA A 22 -14.61 -5.25 12.77
N GLU A 23 -14.68 -5.72 14.02
CA GLU A 23 -15.70 -6.68 14.48
C GLU A 23 -17.10 -6.06 14.39
N GLU A 24 -17.27 -4.83 14.86
CA GLU A 24 -18.55 -4.11 14.81
C GLU A 24 -19.05 -3.86 13.35
N ASN A 25 -18.17 -3.95 12.36
CA ASN A 25 -18.46 -3.73 10.94
C ASN A 25 -18.35 -5.02 10.09
N ASP A 26 -18.35 -6.19 10.69
CA ASP A 26 -18.24 -7.50 10.01
C ASP A 26 -16.96 -7.65 9.15
N ARG A 27 -15.88 -6.97 9.53
CA ARG A 27 -14.59 -6.95 8.81
C ARG A 27 -13.43 -7.56 9.61
N PHE A 28 -13.70 -8.29 10.69
CA PHE A 28 -12.67 -8.81 11.60
C PHE A 28 -11.65 -9.71 10.90
N SER A 29 -12.09 -10.60 10.00
CA SER A 29 -11.19 -11.49 9.26
C SER A 29 -10.22 -10.70 8.37
N SER A 30 -10.73 -9.70 7.66
CA SER A 30 -9.89 -8.83 6.81
C SER A 30 -8.90 -8.02 7.64
N ALA A 31 -9.32 -7.52 8.81
CA ALA A 31 -8.45 -6.82 9.73
C ALA A 31 -7.32 -7.70 10.25
N LEU A 32 -7.61 -8.97 10.57
CA LEU A 32 -6.57 -9.94 10.96
C LEU A 32 -5.56 -10.17 9.84
N HIS A 33 -6.01 -10.38 8.61
CA HIS A 33 -5.11 -10.55 7.46
C HIS A 33 -4.18 -9.34 7.27
N ILE A 34 -4.70 -8.12 7.43
CA ILE A 34 -3.88 -6.91 7.39
C ILE A 34 -2.81 -6.97 8.49
N LEU A 35 -3.20 -7.21 9.73
CA LEU A 35 -2.26 -7.23 10.86
C LEU A 35 -1.22 -8.35 10.75
N GLU A 36 -1.59 -9.53 10.26
CA GLU A 36 -0.68 -10.66 10.03
C GLU A 36 0.33 -10.38 8.93
N SER A 37 0.03 -9.48 8.01
CA SER A 37 0.94 -9.05 6.94
C SER A 37 1.96 -8.00 7.38
N LEU A 38 1.79 -7.41 8.57
CA LEU A 38 2.65 -6.34 9.08
C LEU A 38 3.89 -6.90 9.79
N THR A 39 4.97 -6.13 9.74
CA THR A 39 6.16 -6.40 10.55
C THR A 39 5.91 -6.03 12.01
N GLU A 40 6.74 -6.55 12.93
CA GLU A 40 6.69 -6.12 14.34
C GLU A 40 6.84 -4.60 14.50
N LYS A 41 7.68 -3.98 13.67
CA LYS A 41 7.85 -2.53 13.68
C LYS A 41 6.54 -1.83 13.30
N ASP A 42 5.86 -2.30 12.27
CA ASP A 42 4.59 -1.72 11.84
C ASP A 42 3.51 -1.88 12.90
N LEU A 43 3.43 -3.05 13.54
CA LEU A 43 2.50 -3.28 14.65
C LEU A 43 2.71 -2.30 15.82
N ARG A 44 3.96 -1.88 16.06
CA ARG A 44 4.30 -0.92 17.12
C ARG A 44 4.03 0.53 16.78
N ASP A 45 4.11 0.88 15.49
CA ASP A 45 4.18 2.29 15.07
C ASP A 45 2.96 2.75 14.26
N THR A 46 2.12 1.81 13.74
CA THR A 46 1.00 2.18 12.86
C THR A 46 -0.25 2.51 13.67
N PRO A 47 -0.74 3.75 13.60
CA PRO A 47 -1.95 4.14 14.30
C PRO A 47 -3.21 3.59 13.60
N LYS A 48 -4.30 3.47 14.37
CA LYS A 48 -5.58 2.93 13.90
C LYS A 48 -6.08 3.58 12.61
N TYR A 49 -6.02 4.90 12.49
CA TYR A 49 -6.56 5.58 11.30
C TYR A 49 -5.85 5.18 9.99
N VAL A 50 -4.59 4.77 10.06
CA VAL A 50 -3.86 4.22 8.91
C VAL A 50 -4.37 2.83 8.58
N LEU A 51 -4.56 1.98 9.59
CA LEU A 51 -5.13 0.63 9.43
C LEU A 51 -6.56 0.69 8.89
N ASP A 52 -7.36 1.63 9.36
CA ASP A 52 -8.72 1.89 8.86
C ASP A 52 -8.71 2.23 7.36
N ASP A 53 -7.80 3.06 6.89
CA ASP A 53 -7.67 3.39 5.47
C ASP A 53 -7.42 2.13 4.62
N TYR A 54 -6.55 1.24 5.08
CA TYR A 54 -6.28 -0.02 4.39
C TYR A 54 -7.45 -0.99 4.44
N LEU A 55 -8.21 -1.03 5.52
CA LEU A 55 -9.33 -1.94 5.69
C LEU A 55 -10.58 -1.47 4.94
N TYR A 56 -10.99 -0.22 5.15
CA TYR A 56 -12.28 0.29 4.65
C TYR A 56 -12.25 0.75 3.20
N ASN A 57 -11.07 0.92 2.61
CA ASN A 57 -10.90 1.18 1.19
C ASN A 57 -10.60 -0.08 0.36
N LEU A 58 -10.70 -1.27 0.95
CA LEU A 58 -10.75 -2.53 0.22
C LEU A 58 -12.17 -2.79 -0.28
N ASP A 59 -12.29 -3.19 -1.54
CA ASP A 59 -13.57 -3.68 -2.06
C ASP A 59 -13.95 -4.99 -1.37
N SER A 60 -15.26 -5.21 -1.20
CA SER A 60 -15.77 -6.43 -0.59
C SER A 60 -15.56 -7.60 -1.57
N GLY A 61 -14.81 -8.61 -1.16
CA GLY A 61 -14.60 -9.81 -1.94
C GLY A 61 -13.38 -10.60 -1.47
N GLU A 62 -13.15 -11.74 -2.07
CA GLU A 62 -11.97 -12.57 -1.84
C GLU A 62 -10.77 -11.86 -2.46
N GLN A 63 -9.88 -11.35 -1.62
CA GLN A 63 -8.75 -10.54 -2.08
C GLN A 63 -7.43 -11.24 -1.79
N SER A 64 -6.51 -11.12 -2.74
CA SER A 64 -5.15 -11.61 -2.60
C SER A 64 -4.39 -10.88 -1.49
N GLN A 65 -3.51 -11.59 -0.77
CA GLN A 65 -2.54 -10.96 0.15
C GLN A 65 -1.76 -9.81 -0.51
N TYR A 66 -1.57 -9.86 -1.83
CA TYR A 66 -0.90 -8.83 -2.62
C TYR A 66 -1.77 -7.59 -2.90
N ILE A 67 -2.96 -7.53 -2.34
CA ILE A 67 -3.85 -6.37 -2.32
C ILE A 67 -3.98 -5.80 -0.91
N TRP A 68 -4.30 -6.63 0.09
CA TRP A 68 -4.55 -6.10 1.44
C TRP A 68 -3.28 -5.73 2.21
N CYS A 69 -2.12 -6.35 1.92
CA CYS A 69 -0.88 -6.03 2.62
C CYS A 69 -0.52 -4.54 2.44
N PRO A 70 -0.44 -3.74 3.52
CA PRO A 70 -0.08 -2.33 3.43
C PRO A 70 1.34 -2.11 2.93
N ARG A 71 2.28 -2.87 3.49
CA ARG A 71 3.71 -2.68 3.25
C ARG A 71 4.16 -3.20 1.89
N VAL A 72 4.93 -2.41 1.19
CA VAL A 72 5.60 -2.81 -0.06
C VAL A 72 7.06 -3.14 0.20
N ASP A 73 7.79 -2.23 0.88
CA ASP A 73 9.22 -2.36 1.15
C ASP A 73 9.58 -1.72 2.51
N THR A 74 10.18 -0.55 2.51
CA THR A 74 10.69 0.14 3.70
C THR A 74 10.02 1.48 3.98
N GLU A 75 8.99 1.81 3.20
CA GLU A 75 8.23 3.06 3.32
C GLU A 75 7.54 3.20 4.68
N LEU A 76 7.29 4.44 5.09
CA LEU A 76 6.41 4.71 6.22
C LEU A 76 4.96 4.48 5.80
N LEU A 77 4.22 3.67 6.57
CA LEU A 77 2.81 3.42 6.30
C LEU A 77 1.99 4.68 6.59
N ARG A 78 1.16 5.06 5.61
CA ARG A 78 0.26 6.22 5.66
C ARG A 78 -1.08 5.87 5.02
N PRO A 79 -2.14 6.66 5.24
CA PRO A 79 -3.45 6.43 4.63
C PRO A 79 -3.43 6.87 3.16
N TYR A 80 -3.07 5.97 2.25
CA TYR A 80 -2.95 6.26 0.82
C TYR A 80 -4.22 5.95 0.02
N ARG A 81 -5.01 4.94 0.44
CA ARG A 81 -6.09 4.42 -0.39
C ARG A 81 -7.22 5.42 -0.62
N GLU A 82 -7.73 6.01 0.45
CA GLU A 82 -8.75 7.06 0.33
C GLU A 82 -8.24 8.25 -0.48
N TYR A 83 -7.00 8.66 -0.23
CA TYR A 83 -6.39 9.76 -0.97
C TYR A 83 -6.33 9.48 -2.47
N PHE A 84 -5.83 8.34 -2.89
CA PHE A 84 -5.72 8.01 -4.32
C PHE A 84 -7.08 7.78 -4.97
N LYS A 85 -8.01 7.12 -4.29
CA LYS A 85 -9.40 6.97 -4.78
C LYS A 85 -10.08 8.32 -5.03
N GLY A 86 -9.76 9.33 -4.23
CA GLY A 86 -10.31 10.69 -4.39
C GLY A 86 -9.58 11.59 -5.39
N ASN A 87 -8.32 11.27 -5.76
CA ASN A 87 -7.48 12.20 -6.54
C ASN A 87 -6.98 11.64 -7.88
N VAL A 88 -7.09 10.34 -8.11
CA VAL A 88 -6.66 9.72 -9.39
C VAL A 88 -7.83 9.75 -10.38
N PRO A 89 -7.64 10.31 -11.59
CA PRO A 89 -8.71 10.36 -12.58
C PRO A 89 -9.07 8.95 -13.07
N GLN A 90 -10.36 8.74 -13.34
CA GLN A 90 -10.91 7.44 -13.72
C GLN A 90 -10.20 6.80 -14.93
N SER A 91 -9.80 7.60 -15.91
CA SER A 91 -9.04 7.10 -17.07
C SER A 91 -7.70 6.45 -16.70
N LEU A 92 -7.04 6.94 -15.64
CA LEU A 92 -5.82 6.30 -15.15
C LEU A 92 -6.14 5.08 -14.30
N VAL A 93 -7.23 5.10 -13.52
CA VAL A 93 -7.73 3.92 -12.79
C VAL A 93 -8.02 2.79 -13.77
N ASP A 94 -8.73 3.06 -14.87
CA ASP A 94 -9.01 2.08 -15.92
C ASP A 94 -7.73 1.52 -16.54
N THR A 95 -6.72 2.37 -16.74
CA THR A 95 -5.40 1.94 -17.21
C THR A 95 -4.71 1.00 -16.21
N ILE A 96 -4.79 1.32 -14.91
CA ILE A 96 -4.19 0.47 -13.86
C ILE A 96 -4.88 -0.89 -13.82
N VAL A 97 -6.22 -0.90 -13.85
CA VAL A 97 -7.03 -2.10 -13.64
C VAL A 97 -7.05 -3.01 -14.87
N PHE A 98 -7.22 -2.45 -16.05
CA PHE A 98 -7.44 -3.24 -17.27
C PHE A 98 -6.21 -3.34 -18.18
N HIS A 99 -5.22 -2.46 -17.99
CA HIS A 99 -4.03 -2.39 -18.84
C HIS A 99 -2.78 -2.06 -18.02
N THR A 100 -2.48 -2.88 -17.01
CA THR A 100 -1.36 -2.64 -16.09
C THR A 100 -0.01 -2.39 -16.78
N PRO A 101 0.33 -3.05 -17.91
CA PRO A 101 1.55 -2.73 -18.66
C PRO A 101 1.59 -1.27 -19.17
N LEU A 102 0.44 -0.70 -19.52
CA LEU A 102 0.35 0.73 -19.90
C LEU A 102 0.56 1.65 -18.68
N PHE A 103 0.18 1.21 -17.50
CA PHE A 103 0.48 1.96 -16.27
C PHE A 103 1.99 1.94 -15.95
N VAL A 104 2.70 0.84 -16.23
CA VAL A 104 4.18 0.81 -16.15
C VAL A 104 4.77 1.87 -17.08
N LYS A 105 4.27 1.96 -18.32
CA LYS A 105 4.70 2.99 -19.27
C LYS A 105 4.35 4.39 -18.77
N TRP A 106 3.13 4.58 -18.27
CA TRP A 106 2.71 5.86 -17.69
C TRP A 106 3.65 6.33 -16.58
N CYS A 107 4.05 5.45 -15.66
CA CYS A 107 5.02 5.77 -14.61
C CYS A 107 6.37 6.21 -15.18
N LYS A 108 6.84 5.58 -16.26
CA LYS A 108 8.10 5.98 -16.91
C LYS A 108 8.01 7.34 -17.58
N ASP A 109 6.87 7.63 -18.20
CA ASP A 109 6.66 8.84 -19.01
C ASP A 109 6.30 10.07 -18.15
N ASN A 110 5.66 9.86 -16.98
CA ASN A 110 5.11 10.94 -16.16
C ASN A 110 5.84 11.16 -14.83
N LEU A 111 6.71 10.26 -14.40
CA LEU A 111 7.52 10.42 -13.20
C LEU A 111 8.96 10.74 -13.60
N SER A 112 9.38 11.97 -13.28
CA SER A 112 10.77 12.37 -13.49
C SER A 112 11.67 11.75 -12.44
N MET A 113 12.76 11.12 -12.90
CA MET A 113 13.79 10.60 -12.01
C MET A 113 14.69 11.74 -11.56
N TYR A 114 14.89 11.86 -10.25
CA TYR A 114 15.96 12.70 -9.74
C TYR A 114 17.14 11.83 -9.33
N ASP A 115 18.34 12.27 -9.69
CA ASP A 115 19.60 11.61 -9.36
C ASP A 115 20.47 12.52 -8.47
N ASP A 116 19.83 13.31 -7.62
CA ASP A 116 20.51 14.16 -6.67
C ASP A 116 21.02 13.30 -5.49
N LEU A 117 22.34 13.22 -5.36
CA LEU A 117 23.02 12.48 -4.31
C LEU A 117 22.62 12.93 -2.90
N SER A 118 22.22 14.19 -2.73
CA SER A 118 21.78 14.75 -1.46
C SER A 118 20.43 14.19 -1.01
N LEU A 119 19.62 13.69 -1.93
CA LEU A 119 18.29 13.13 -1.69
C LEU A 119 18.26 11.59 -1.71
N ARG A 120 19.38 10.92 -1.94
CA ARG A 120 19.46 9.45 -2.02
C ARG A 120 18.92 8.71 -0.80
N TYR A 121 18.83 9.38 0.34
CA TYR A 121 18.35 8.80 1.60
C TYR A 121 16.96 9.27 1.99
N VAL A 122 16.32 10.11 1.17
CA VAL A 122 14.96 10.60 1.41
C VAL A 122 14.00 9.82 0.54
N GLN A 123 13.48 8.73 1.08
CA GLN A 123 12.41 8.00 0.42
C GLN A 123 11.15 8.88 0.36
N LEU A 124 10.70 9.18 -0.87
CA LEU A 124 9.45 9.88 -1.07
C LEU A 124 8.26 8.94 -0.87
N ASP A 125 7.27 9.41 -0.13
CA ASP A 125 6.04 8.65 0.01
C ASP A 125 5.18 8.71 -1.29
N PRO A 126 4.33 7.70 -1.53
CA PRO A 126 3.51 7.61 -2.73
C PRO A 126 2.64 8.85 -3.01
N LYS A 127 2.09 9.50 -1.99
CA LYS A 127 1.31 10.73 -2.13
C LYS A 127 2.17 11.87 -2.68
N ARG A 128 3.37 12.02 -2.11
CA ARG A 128 4.30 13.06 -2.56
C ARG A 128 4.74 12.85 -4.00
N ILE A 129 4.97 11.61 -4.41
CA ILE A 129 5.28 11.27 -5.80
C ILE A 129 4.13 11.66 -6.72
N TRP A 130 2.90 11.38 -6.33
CA TRP A 130 1.71 11.80 -7.09
C TRP A 130 1.63 13.31 -7.26
N GLU A 131 1.88 14.07 -6.22
CA GLU A 131 1.79 15.53 -6.22
C GLU A 131 2.93 16.20 -7.01
N THR A 132 4.16 15.70 -6.86
CA THR A 132 5.36 16.33 -7.42
C THR A 132 5.80 15.76 -8.76
N ARG A 133 5.37 14.55 -9.09
CA ARG A 133 5.86 13.77 -10.24
C ARG A 133 7.38 13.49 -10.20
N LEU A 134 7.97 13.52 -9.01
CA LEU A 134 9.39 13.24 -8.80
C LEU A 134 9.54 11.95 -8.00
N ALA A 135 10.47 11.10 -8.40
CA ALA A 135 10.79 9.86 -7.68
C ALA A 135 12.23 9.43 -7.92
N ASP A 136 12.84 8.76 -6.94
CA ASP A 136 13.95 7.86 -7.21
C ASP A 136 13.43 6.49 -7.67
N LYS A 137 14.34 5.58 -7.99
CA LYS A 137 13.96 4.24 -8.46
C LYS A 137 13.12 3.49 -7.41
N ALA A 138 13.58 3.44 -6.16
CA ALA A 138 12.91 2.68 -5.10
C ALA A 138 11.53 3.26 -4.76
N SER A 139 11.45 4.58 -4.62
CA SER A 139 10.19 5.28 -4.35
C SER A 139 9.17 5.10 -5.48
N ARG A 140 9.62 5.10 -6.74
CA ARG A 140 8.75 4.82 -7.90
C ARG A 140 8.20 3.40 -7.89
N GLU A 141 9.01 2.43 -7.50
CA GLU A 141 8.58 1.04 -7.38
C GLU A 141 7.52 0.86 -6.28
N ILE A 142 7.72 1.49 -5.12
CA ILE A 142 6.74 1.51 -4.03
C ILE A 142 5.44 2.21 -4.49
N PHE A 143 5.55 3.36 -5.15
CA PHE A 143 4.40 4.06 -5.71
C PHE A 143 3.59 3.18 -6.66
N PHE A 144 4.25 2.50 -7.60
CA PHE A 144 3.58 1.61 -8.55
C PHE A 144 2.78 0.51 -7.83
N VAL A 145 3.40 -0.20 -6.88
CA VAL A 145 2.74 -1.27 -6.13
C VAL A 145 1.58 -0.71 -5.30
N THR A 146 1.77 0.43 -4.63
CA THR A 146 0.72 1.08 -3.83
C THR A 146 -0.49 1.45 -4.70
N MET A 147 -0.25 2.00 -5.89
CA MET A 147 -1.32 2.35 -6.83
C MET A 147 -2.07 1.11 -7.32
N CYS A 148 -1.36 0.06 -7.74
CA CYS A 148 -1.97 -1.20 -8.14
C CYS A 148 -2.87 -1.76 -7.03
N ARG A 149 -2.35 -1.90 -5.80
CA ARG A 149 -3.11 -2.42 -4.65
C ARG A 149 -4.32 -1.56 -4.29
N THR A 150 -4.19 -0.23 -4.40
CA THR A 150 -5.31 0.70 -4.12
C THR A 150 -6.49 0.45 -5.04
N PHE A 151 -6.25 0.11 -6.30
CA PHE A 151 -7.27 -0.12 -7.31
C PHE A 151 -7.54 -1.62 -7.59
N GLY A 152 -7.12 -2.51 -6.67
CA GLY A 152 -7.50 -3.92 -6.71
C GLY A 152 -6.64 -4.80 -7.63
N VAL A 153 -5.50 -4.31 -8.12
CA VAL A 153 -4.54 -5.10 -8.89
C VAL A 153 -3.49 -5.70 -7.94
N PRO A 154 -3.40 -7.03 -7.83
CA PRO A 154 -2.39 -7.67 -6.99
C PRO A 154 -0.99 -7.34 -7.50
N ALA A 155 -0.17 -6.75 -6.64
CA ALA A 155 1.21 -6.39 -6.97
C ALA A 155 2.10 -6.49 -5.74
N TRP A 156 3.38 -6.82 -5.94
CA TRP A 156 4.35 -6.93 -4.86
C TRP A 156 5.78 -6.73 -5.36
N MET A 157 6.67 -6.44 -4.44
CA MET A 157 8.10 -6.49 -4.68
C MET A 157 8.63 -7.85 -4.21
N ASP A 158 9.29 -8.58 -5.09
CA ASP A 158 9.94 -9.83 -4.72
C ASP A 158 11.06 -9.55 -3.71
N PRO A 159 11.04 -10.16 -2.51
CA PRO A 159 11.96 -9.81 -1.43
C PRO A 159 13.42 -10.18 -1.71
N VAL A 160 13.66 -11.12 -2.63
CA VAL A 160 15.01 -11.60 -2.97
C VAL A 160 15.57 -10.85 -4.18
N THR A 161 14.81 -10.82 -5.27
CA THR A 161 15.26 -10.22 -6.54
C THR A 161 15.02 -8.72 -6.62
N ARG A 162 14.16 -8.18 -5.75
CA ARG A 162 13.71 -6.76 -5.75
C ARG A 162 12.98 -6.36 -7.03
N VAL A 163 12.51 -7.34 -7.79
CA VAL A 163 11.73 -7.12 -9.01
C VAL A 163 10.26 -6.95 -8.64
N ILE A 164 9.62 -5.96 -9.23
CA ILE A 164 8.17 -5.76 -9.11
C ILE A 164 7.46 -6.82 -9.95
N LYS A 165 6.46 -7.45 -9.33
CA LYS A 165 5.55 -8.41 -9.96
C LYS A 165 4.12 -7.93 -9.76
N TYR A 166 3.26 -8.22 -10.72
CA TYR A 166 1.82 -7.96 -10.66
C TYR A 166 1.08 -9.01 -11.50
N PHE A 167 -0.20 -9.20 -11.20
CA PHE A 167 -1.06 -10.00 -12.07
C PHE A 167 -1.61 -9.12 -13.18
N ASP A 168 -1.41 -9.57 -14.43
CA ASP A 168 -2.04 -8.94 -15.58
C ASP A 168 -3.46 -9.51 -15.72
N THR A 169 -4.44 -8.64 -15.93
CA THR A 169 -5.84 -9.04 -16.10
C THR A 169 -6.15 -9.47 -17.54
N GLU A 170 -5.17 -9.41 -18.45
CA GLU A 170 -5.32 -9.81 -19.85
C GLU A 170 -4.98 -11.31 -20.11
N GLU A 171 -4.70 -12.13 -19.05
CA GLU A 171 -4.53 -13.59 -19.19
C GLU A 171 -5.75 -14.39 -18.73
#